data_6dc2218b822e98fe8be2125837e885d9
#
_entry.id   6dc2218b822e98fe8be2125837e885d9
#
_cell.length_a   1.000
_cell.length_b   1.000
_cell.length_c   1.000
_cell.angle_alpha   90.00
_cell.angle_beta   90.00
_cell.angle_gamma   90.00
#
_symmetry.space_group_name_H-M   'P 1'
#
loop_
_entity.id
_entity.type
_entity.pdbx_description
1 polymer ?
#
loop_
_entity_poly.entity_id
_entity_poly.type
_entity_poly.pdbx_seq_one_letter_code
_entity_poly.pdbx_strand_id
1 'polypeptide(L)'
;MVCIASKQLRIEIDELGAQMRSLYSIPQQMEYLWQRDAAIWGSSAPVVFPVIGKLHNLSYQLDGKTYSMRSNGILRYETLPILAQGESYVEFLFTSTQETMKQYPYQCRVRLRYEVIDNKLIVTAAISNDDTRTLYYNYAGHPGFRIPLDENESCDDYYVEFEKPETMNIYEVCESGQLLQKQQPFFHEERRFFIRKNLFQKEALAFIHPASTKLHIRSLTKQTKITVDFTGFDHVGIWSPYHKEKKLSFLCVEPWIGHTDFYGYEGDFSKRDGIASLAPKKTSVHQYSITIS
;
A
#
# COMPACT_ATOMS: atom_id res chain seq x y z
N MET A 1 -17.54 10.39 -5.16
CA MET A 1 -16.25 10.23 -5.90
C MET A 1 -15.77 11.60 -6.31
N VAL A 2 -14.50 11.91 -6.05
CA VAL A 2 -13.85 13.20 -6.28
C VAL A 2 -12.85 13.08 -7.41
N CYS A 3 -12.73 14.12 -8.24
CA CYS A 3 -11.75 14.21 -9.30
C CYS A 3 -10.81 15.39 -9.03
N ILE A 4 -9.51 15.16 -9.14
CA ILE A 4 -8.46 16.18 -9.12
C ILE A 4 -7.57 16.01 -10.36
N ALA A 5 -6.98 17.08 -10.85
CA ALA A 5 -6.21 17.01 -12.10
C ALA A 5 -5.10 18.05 -12.17
N SER A 6 -4.11 17.73 -12.99
CA SER A 6 -3.16 18.65 -13.60
C SER A 6 -3.38 18.68 -15.12
N LYS A 7 -2.47 19.30 -15.86
CA LYS A 7 -2.46 19.20 -17.33
C LYS A 7 -2.04 17.80 -17.83
N GLN A 8 -1.44 16.97 -16.97
CA GLN A 8 -0.88 15.67 -17.36
C GLN A 8 -1.60 14.47 -16.74
N LEU A 9 -2.15 14.61 -15.54
CA LEU A 9 -2.83 13.53 -14.84
C LEU A 9 -4.23 13.93 -14.40
N ARG A 10 -5.14 12.96 -14.44
CA ARG A 10 -6.47 12.99 -13.81
C ARG A 10 -6.58 11.83 -12.84
N ILE A 11 -6.96 12.12 -11.61
CA ILE A 11 -7.09 11.16 -10.52
C ILE A 11 -8.51 11.18 -10.01
N GLU A 12 -9.12 10.01 -9.88
CA GLU A 12 -10.43 9.86 -9.25
C GLU A 12 -10.30 9.11 -7.93
N ILE A 13 -10.90 9.62 -6.87
CA ILE A 13 -10.83 9.08 -5.52
C ILE A 13 -12.26 8.91 -4.97
N ASP A 14 -12.52 7.76 -4.38
CA ASP A 14 -13.77 7.45 -3.69
C ASP A 14 -13.70 7.90 -2.22
N GLU A 15 -14.80 8.38 -1.65
CA GLU A 15 -14.88 8.67 -0.21
C GLU A 15 -14.78 7.40 0.63
N LEU A 16 -15.22 6.25 0.10
CA LEU A 16 -15.05 4.96 0.79
C LEU A 16 -13.57 4.58 0.82
N GLY A 17 -12.97 4.66 2.03
CA GLY A 17 -11.57 4.40 2.28
C GLY A 17 -10.61 5.43 1.68
N ALA A 18 -11.11 6.56 1.17
CA ALA A 18 -10.37 7.52 0.35
C ALA A 18 -9.57 6.81 -0.76
N GLN A 19 -10.15 5.76 -1.34
CA GLN A 19 -9.46 4.86 -2.25
C GLN A 19 -9.38 5.46 -3.65
N MET A 20 -8.18 5.59 -4.20
CA MET A 20 -7.97 5.97 -5.60
C MET A 20 -8.60 4.94 -6.54
N ARG A 21 -9.33 5.42 -7.55
CA ARG A 21 -10.08 4.64 -8.53
C ARG A 21 -9.54 4.75 -9.95
N SER A 22 -8.89 5.87 -10.25
CA SER A 22 -8.27 6.13 -11.55
C SER A 22 -6.96 6.89 -11.35
N LEU A 23 -5.98 6.55 -12.16
CA LEU A 23 -4.72 7.26 -12.36
C LEU A 23 -4.52 7.35 -13.87
N TYR A 24 -5.12 8.36 -14.47
CA TYR A 24 -5.19 8.50 -15.93
C TYR A 24 -4.18 9.53 -16.44
N SER A 25 -3.34 9.12 -17.38
CA SER A 25 -2.44 10.04 -18.11
C SER A 25 -3.19 10.68 -19.27
N ILE A 26 -3.34 12.00 -19.24
CA ILE A 26 -4.04 12.77 -20.28
C ILE A 26 -3.26 12.75 -21.60
N PRO A 27 -1.93 13.00 -21.63
CA PRO A 27 -1.17 12.97 -22.88
C PRO A 27 -1.11 11.59 -23.53
N GLN A 28 -1.04 10.52 -22.73
CA GLN A 28 -0.93 9.15 -23.23
C GLN A 28 -2.31 8.50 -23.44
N GLN A 29 -3.40 9.14 -23.01
CA GLN A 29 -4.77 8.63 -23.05
C GLN A 29 -4.86 7.22 -22.43
N MET A 30 -4.18 7.02 -21.28
CA MET A 30 -3.98 5.70 -20.70
C MET A 30 -4.30 5.67 -19.20
N GLU A 31 -5.06 4.64 -18.80
CA GLU A 31 -5.32 4.32 -17.40
C GLU A 31 -4.20 3.43 -16.84
N TYR A 32 -3.58 3.86 -15.76
CA TYR A 32 -2.48 3.16 -15.11
C TYR A 32 -2.91 2.32 -13.91
N LEU A 33 -4.08 2.61 -13.34
CA LEU A 33 -4.56 1.90 -12.17
C LEU A 33 -5.43 0.70 -12.58
N TRP A 34 -5.38 -0.36 -11.78
CA TRP A 34 -6.25 -1.53 -11.90
C TRP A 34 -7.73 -1.16 -11.73
N GLN A 35 -8.58 -1.65 -12.64
CA GLN A 35 -9.98 -1.25 -12.75
C GLN A 35 -10.97 -2.19 -12.04
N ARG A 36 -10.51 -2.96 -11.05
CA ARG A 36 -11.35 -3.69 -10.08
C ARG A 36 -12.26 -4.74 -10.68
N ASP A 37 -11.72 -5.65 -11.47
CA ASP A 37 -12.47 -6.85 -11.78
C ASP A 37 -12.66 -7.68 -10.49
N ALA A 38 -13.90 -7.77 -9.99
CA ALA A 38 -14.23 -8.47 -8.76
C ALA A 38 -13.89 -9.97 -8.82
N ALA A 39 -13.79 -10.56 -10.02
CA ALA A 39 -13.36 -11.95 -10.20
C ALA A 39 -11.84 -12.14 -10.02
N ILE A 40 -11.08 -11.05 -9.86
CA ILE A 40 -9.63 -11.06 -9.63
C ILE A 40 -9.33 -10.32 -8.33
N TRP A 41 -9.62 -9.01 -8.28
CA TRP A 41 -9.47 -8.16 -7.11
C TRP A 41 -10.37 -6.92 -7.19
N GLY A 42 -11.32 -6.82 -6.26
CA GLY A 42 -12.34 -5.77 -6.25
C GLY A 42 -11.88 -4.40 -5.72
N SER A 43 -10.61 -4.24 -5.38
CA SER A 43 -10.00 -2.95 -4.99
C SER A 43 -9.05 -2.44 -6.06
N SER A 44 -8.58 -1.20 -5.94
CA SER A 44 -7.60 -0.58 -6.86
C SER A 44 -6.38 0.00 -6.13
N ALA A 45 -6.60 0.73 -5.03
CA ALA A 45 -5.56 1.37 -4.24
C ALA A 45 -6.06 1.63 -2.81
N PRO A 46 -6.38 0.60 -2.02
CA PRO A 46 -6.88 0.80 -0.66
C PRO A 46 -5.83 1.45 0.22
N VAL A 47 -6.28 2.26 1.18
CA VAL A 47 -5.43 2.79 2.25
C VAL A 47 -5.45 1.82 3.41
N VAL A 48 -4.29 1.46 3.90
CA VAL A 48 -4.07 0.45 4.93
C VAL A 48 -3.76 1.13 6.27
N PHE A 49 -4.60 0.91 7.28
CA PHE A 49 -4.43 1.39 8.65
C PHE A 49 -5.42 0.70 9.59
N PRO A 50 -5.07 0.28 10.80
CA PRO A 50 -3.77 0.37 11.47
C PRO A 50 -2.92 -0.91 11.39
N VAL A 51 -3.26 -1.86 10.52
CA VAL A 51 -2.52 -3.11 10.32
C VAL A 51 -2.30 -3.38 8.84
N ILE A 52 -1.17 -3.97 8.48
CA ILE A 52 -0.85 -4.45 7.14
C ILE A 52 -1.16 -5.96 7.08
N GLY A 53 -1.82 -6.40 6.03
CA GLY A 53 -2.17 -7.79 5.83
C GLY A 53 -3.23 -8.31 6.80
N LYS A 54 -3.09 -9.55 7.23
CA LYS A 54 -4.00 -10.23 8.15
C LYS A 54 -3.27 -10.55 9.45
N LEU A 55 -3.90 -10.24 10.57
CA LEU A 55 -3.45 -10.72 11.89
C LEU A 55 -3.81 -12.19 12.08
N HIS A 56 -3.11 -12.87 12.98
CA HIS A 56 -3.45 -14.24 13.36
C HIS A 56 -4.89 -14.30 13.90
N ASN A 57 -5.69 -15.23 13.39
CA ASN A 57 -7.12 -15.36 13.72
C ASN A 57 -7.95 -14.07 13.56
N LEU A 58 -7.51 -13.09 12.72
CA LEU A 58 -8.14 -11.78 12.55
C LEU A 58 -8.37 -11.06 13.88
N SER A 59 -7.46 -11.22 14.85
CA SER A 59 -7.55 -10.64 16.17
C SER A 59 -6.18 -10.28 16.74
N TYR A 60 -6.15 -9.49 17.79
CA TYR A 60 -4.94 -9.12 18.50
C TYR A 60 -5.21 -8.85 19.98
N GLN A 61 -4.16 -8.97 20.80
CA GLN A 61 -4.19 -8.61 22.20
C GLN A 61 -3.64 -7.19 22.39
N LEU A 62 -4.30 -6.39 23.22
CA LEU A 62 -3.81 -5.09 23.65
C LEU A 62 -4.25 -4.84 25.09
N ASP A 63 -3.30 -4.56 25.97
CA ASP A 63 -3.55 -4.32 27.40
C ASP A 63 -4.41 -5.45 28.03
N GLY A 64 -4.14 -6.71 27.67
CA GLY A 64 -4.85 -7.90 28.17
C GLY A 64 -6.27 -8.09 27.63
N LYS A 65 -6.70 -7.32 26.63
CA LYS A 65 -8.00 -7.46 25.95
C LYS A 65 -7.83 -7.91 24.52
N THR A 66 -8.76 -8.73 24.03
CA THR A 66 -8.81 -9.19 22.63
C THR A 66 -9.67 -8.28 21.81
N TYR A 67 -9.16 -7.89 20.65
CA TYR A 67 -9.86 -7.09 19.63
C TYR A 67 -9.86 -7.82 18.29
N SER A 68 -10.98 -7.75 17.58
CA SER A 68 -11.05 -8.25 16.20
C SER A 68 -10.53 -7.20 15.24
N MET A 69 -9.82 -7.63 14.18
CA MET A 69 -9.31 -6.72 13.16
C MET A 69 -9.44 -7.35 11.76
N ARG A 70 -10.02 -6.61 10.84
CA ARG A 70 -10.13 -7.01 9.44
C ARG A 70 -8.76 -6.92 8.73
N SER A 71 -8.62 -7.66 7.63
CA SER A 71 -7.45 -7.53 6.76
C SER A 71 -7.25 -6.07 6.31
N ASN A 72 -6.02 -5.60 6.41
CA ASN A 72 -5.61 -4.23 6.08
C ASN A 72 -6.32 -3.14 6.93
N GLY A 73 -6.77 -3.52 8.13
CA GLY A 73 -7.28 -2.60 9.13
C GLY A 73 -8.71 -2.12 8.89
N ILE A 74 -8.99 -0.89 9.35
CA ILE A 74 -10.34 -0.33 9.40
C ILE A 74 -10.60 0.72 8.32
N LEU A 75 -9.60 1.54 7.99
CA LEU A 75 -9.78 2.78 7.23
C LEU A 75 -10.39 2.55 5.84
N ARG A 76 -10.01 1.49 5.15
CA ARG A 76 -10.53 1.13 3.83
C ARG A 76 -12.04 0.82 3.79
N TYR A 77 -12.67 0.63 4.94
CA TYR A 77 -14.09 0.29 5.07
C TYR A 77 -14.94 1.46 5.55
N GLU A 78 -14.30 2.59 5.87
CA GLU A 78 -14.99 3.79 6.37
C GLU A 78 -15.20 4.79 5.23
N THR A 79 -16.34 5.49 5.25
CA THR A 79 -16.57 6.63 4.37
C THR A 79 -15.97 7.87 5.01
N LEU A 80 -14.97 8.45 4.36
CA LEU A 80 -14.24 9.60 4.88
C LEU A 80 -14.81 10.90 4.31
N PRO A 81 -15.25 11.84 5.15
CA PRO A 81 -15.65 13.16 4.68
C PRO A 81 -14.49 13.92 4.05
N ILE A 82 -14.81 14.73 3.06
CA ILE A 82 -13.88 15.67 2.43
C ILE A 82 -13.67 16.83 3.41
N LEU A 83 -12.42 17.08 3.77
CA LEU A 83 -12.01 18.19 4.63
C LEU A 83 -11.72 19.45 3.81
N ALA A 84 -11.07 19.29 2.66
CA ALA A 84 -10.74 20.36 1.74
C ALA A 84 -10.56 19.80 0.31
N GLN A 85 -10.83 20.63 -0.69
CA GLN A 85 -10.68 20.27 -2.10
C GLN A 85 -10.33 21.50 -2.95
N GLY A 86 -9.43 21.31 -3.92
CA GLY A 86 -9.13 22.24 -5.00
C GLY A 86 -9.08 21.50 -6.33
N GLU A 87 -8.63 22.17 -7.39
CA GLU A 87 -8.50 21.56 -8.72
C GLU A 87 -7.48 20.43 -8.74
N SER A 88 -6.36 20.60 -8.03
CA SER A 88 -5.24 19.67 -8.02
C SER A 88 -5.07 18.88 -6.72
N TYR A 89 -5.95 19.06 -5.72
CA TYR A 89 -5.84 18.34 -4.45
C TYR A 89 -7.20 18.06 -3.82
N VAL A 90 -7.21 17.02 -2.98
CA VAL A 90 -8.31 16.71 -2.06
C VAL A 90 -7.74 16.18 -0.75
N GLU A 91 -8.39 16.56 0.36
CA GLU A 91 -8.10 16.04 1.70
C GLU A 91 -9.34 15.33 2.26
N PHE A 92 -9.12 14.14 2.79
CA PHE A 92 -10.12 13.36 3.53
C PHE A 92 -9.72 13.28 5.00
N LEU A 93 -10.72 13.14 5.87
CA LEU A 93 -10.50 13.01 7.31
C LEU A 93 -11.21 11.76 7.85
N PHE A 94 -10.43 10.83 8.40
CA PHE A 94 -10.94 9.82 9.32
C PHE A 94 -10.81 10.34 10.75
N THR A 95 -11.85 10.14 11.55
CA THR A 95 -11.82 10.34 13.00
C THR A 95 -12.40 9.09 13.65
N SER A 96 -11.69 8.55 14.66
CA SER A 96 -12.17 7.37 15.39
C SER A 96 -13.55 7.62 15.98
N THR A 97 -14.45 6.65 15.88
CA THR A 97 -15.81 6.65 16.41
C THR A 97 -15.92 5.59 17.51
N GLN A 98 -17.02 5.58 18.26
CA GLN A 98 -17.29 4.52 19.22
C GLN A 98 -17.31 3.13 18.55
N GLU A 99 -17.76 3.05 17.29
CA GLU A 99 -17.78 1.78 16.54
C GLU A 99 -16.37 1.33 16.12
N THR A 100 -15.57 2.22 15.54
CA THR A 100 -14.19 1.87 15.15
C THR A 100 -13.32 1.58 16.36
N MET A 101 -13.58 2.22 17.51
CA MET A 101 -12.88 1.96 18.77
C MET A 101 -13.16 0.56 19.36
N LYS A 102 -14.22 -0.13 18.94
CA LYS A 102 -14.43 -1.55 19.29
C LYS A 102 -13.39 -2.46 18.63
N GLN A 103 -12.85 -2.06 17.49
CA GLN A 103 -11.83 -2.80 16.75
C GLN A 103 -10.42 -2.25 17.00
N TYR A 104 -10.29 -0.92 17.17
CA TYR A 104 -9.02 -0.23 17.40
C TYR A 104 -9.21 0.85 18.48
N PRO A 105 -8.90 0.53 19.76
CA PRO A 105 -9.36 1.29 20.93
C PRO A 105 -8.53 2.54 21.22
N TYR A 106 -8.31 3.36 20.19
CA TYR A 106 -7.59 4.62 20.29
C TYR A 106 -8.43 5.79 19.75
N GLN A 107 -8.34 6.93 20.43
CA GLN A 107 -8.78 8.19 19.86
C GLN A 107 -7.71 8.69 18.90
N CYS A 108 -8.01 8.66 17.61
CA CYS A 108 -7.07 9.08 16.57
C CYS A 108 -7.78 9.71 15.37
N ARG A 109 -7.00 10.45 14.61
CA ARG A 109 -7.40 10.98 13.30
C ARG A 109 -6.38 10.59 12.25
N VAL A 110 -6.86 10.35 11.03
CA VAL A 110 -6.00 10.19 9.85
C VAL A 110 -6.49 11.17 8.79
N ARG A 111 -5.65 12.14 8.44
CA ARG A 111 -5.88 13.06 7.33
C ARG A 111 -5.13 12.53 6.12
N LEU A 112 -5.84 12.27 5.03
CA LEU A 112 -5.29 11.80 3.77
C LEU A 112 -5.39 12.91 2.74
N ARG A 113 -4.25 13.35 2.19
CA ARG A 113 -4.18 14.33 1.12
C ARG A 113 -3.64 13.68 -0.14
N TYR A 114 -4.37 13.85 -1.23
CA TYR A 114 -3.95 13.55 -2.59
C TYR A 114 -3.71 14.87 -3.30
N GLU A 115 -2.55 15.02 -3.93
CA GLU A 115 -2.18 16.22 -4.65
C GLU A 115 -1.47 15.88 -5.96
N VAL A 116 -1.90 16.49 -7.05
CA VAL A 116 -1.34 16.27 -8.39
C VAL A 116 -0.51 17.48 -8.80
N ILE A 117 0.76 17.24 -9.13
CA ILE A 117 1.68 18.25 -9.67
C ILE A 117 2.28 17.69 -10.95
N ASP A 118 1.94 18.30 -12.08
CA ASP A 118 2.34 17.83 -13.42
C ASP A 118 2.00 16.33 -13.64
N ASN A 119 3.01 15.48 -13.81
CA ASN A 119 2.90 14.03 -13.99
C ASN A 119 3.08 13.23 -12.70
N LYS A 120 3.02 13.88 -11.55
CA LYS A 120 3.23 13.27 -10.23
C LYS A 120 1.99 13.39 -9.37
N LEU A 121 1.56 12.26 -8.80
CA LEU A 121 0.63 12.19 -7.67
C LEU A 121 1.41 12.06 -6.37
N ILE A 122 1.09 12.90 -5.40
CA ILE A 122 1.61 12.85 -4.03
C ILE A 122 0.48 12.41 -3.11
N VAL A 123 0.74 11.40 -2.27
CA VAL A 123 -0.20 10.91 -1.26
C VAL A 123 0.42 11.10 0.11
N THR A 124 -0.23 11.90 0.95
CA THR A 124 0.23 12.21 2.30
C THR A 124 -0.79 11.74 3.33
N ALA A 125 -0.34 10.99 4.32
CA ALA A 125 -1.12 10.60 5.50
C ALA A 125 -0.55 11.28 6.75
N ALA A 126 -1.36 12.08 7.43
CA ALA A 126 -1.03 12.63 8.75
C ALA A 126 -1.87 11.88 9.80
N ILE A 127 -1.20 11.04 10.60
CA ILE A 127 -1.80 10.21 11.64
C ILE A 127 -1.60 10.94 12.97
N SER A 128 -2.69 11.32 13.62
CA SER A 128 -2.68 12.04 14.89
C SER A 128 -3.18 11.16 16.02
N ASN A 129 -2.40 11.08 17.09
CA ASN A 129 -2.79 10.44 18.33
C ASN A 129 -3.51 11.47 19.24
N ASP A 130 -4.84 11.37 19.31
CA ASP A 130 -5.66 12.23 20.17
C ASP A 130 -5.93 11.58 21.54
N ASP A 131 -5.45 10.36 21.76
CA ASP A 131 -5.55 9.62 23.02
C ASP A 131 -4.55 10.16 24.06
N THR A 132 -4.66 9.65 25.28
CA THR A 132 -3.70 9.85 26.40
C THR A 132 -2.66 8.74 26.48
N ARG A 133 -2.85 7.64 25.74
CA ARG A 133 -1.93 6.49 25.64
C ARG A 133 -1.10 6.57 24.36
N THR A 134 0.03 5.88 24.32
CA THR A 134 0.79 5.67 23.09
C THR A 134 -0.05 4.87 22.09
N LEU A 135 -0.18 5.40 20.87
CA LEU A 135 -0.86 4.75 19.76
C LEU A 135 0.15 3.88 19.01
N TYR A 136 -0.23 2.63 18.72
CA TYR A 136 0.55 1.67 17.95
C TYR A 136 -0.14 1.38 16.63
N TYR A 137 0.59 1.41 15.51
CA TYR A 137 -0.01 1.26 14.19
C TYR A 137 0.97 0.78 13.13
N ASN A 138 0.42 0.27 12.02
CA ASN A 138 1.09 0.23 10.72
C ASN A 138 0.30 1.10 9.73
N TYR A 139 0.98 1.53 8.69
CA TYR A 139 0.36 2.30 7.61
C TYR A 139 0.94 1.87 6.26
N ALA A 140 0.09 1.77 5.23
CA ALA A 140 0.55 1.57 3.86
C ALA A 140 -0.37 2.19 2.82
N GLY A 141 0.22 2.62 1.71
CA GLY A 141 -0.48 2.75 0.43
C GLY A 141 -0.49 1.40 -0.29
N HIS A 142 -1.55 1.12 -1.06
CA HIS A 142 -1.67 -0.17 -1.75
C HIS A 142 -2.14 -0.01 -3.21
N PRO A 143 -1.50 0.88 -4.02
CA PRO A 143 -1.88 1.08 -5.41
C PRO A 143 -1.55 -0.13 -6.27
N GLY A 144 -2.54 -0.62 -7.03
CA GLY A 144 -2.38 -1.68 -8.02
C GLY A 144 -2.29 -1.10 -9.43
N PHE A 145 -1.15 -1.25 -10.08
CA PHE A 145 -0.90 -0.77 -11.44
C PHE A 145 -1.24 -1.83 -12.47
N ARG A 146 -1.98 -1.46 -13.51
CA ARG A 146 -2.27 -2.36 -14.64
C ARG A 146 -0.98 -2.87 -15.26
N ILE A 147 -0.93 -4.16 -15.55
CA ILE A 147 0.13 -4.84 -16.29
C ILE A 147 -0.51 -6.01 -17.06
N PRO A 148 -0.43 -6.06 -18.38
CA PRO A 148 0.21 -5.08 -19.26
C PRO A 148 -0.59 -3.77 -19.41
N LEU A 149 0.07 -2.70 -19.81
CA LEU A 149 -0.56 -1.42 -20.16
C LEU A 149 -1.03 -1.42 -21.62
N ASP A 150 -0.36 -2.14 -22.50
CA ASP A 150 -0.66 -2.28 -23.93
C ASP A 150 -1.20 -3.68 -24.22
N GLU A 151 -2.18 -3.79 -25.12
CA GLU A 151 -2.81 -5.08 -25.48
C GLU A 151 -1.85 -6.06 -26.19
N ASN A 152 -0.78 -5.54 -26.82
CA ASN A 152 0.24 -6.34 -27.49
C ASN A 152 1.36 -6.81 -26.55
N GLU A 153 1.29 -6.46 -25.27
CA GLU A 153 2.24 -6.87 -24.25
C GLU A 153 1.66 -7.96 -23.33
N SER A 154 2.52 -8.62 -22.60
CA SER A 154 2.19 -9.53 -21.51
C SER A 154 2.85 -9.05 -20.21
N CYS A 155 2.47 -9.61 -19.07
CA CYS A 155 3.17 -9.31 -17.82
C CYS A 155 4.66 -9.67 -17.86
N ASP A 156 5.06 -10.62 -18.71
CA ASP A 156 6.44 -11.06 -18.89
C ASP A 156 7.34 -10.02 -19.58
N ASP A 157 6.72 -9.02 -20.23
CA ASP A 157 7.42 -7.90 -20.83
C ASP A 157 7.73 -6.78 -19.83
N TYR A 158 7.39 -6.98 -18.55
CA TYR A 158 7.60 -5.99 -17.51
C TYR A 158 8.59 -6.47 -16.45
N TYR A 159 9.27 -5.49 -15.83
CA TYR A 159 10.16 -5.70 -14.70
C TYR A 159 10.03 -4.58 -13.67
N VAL A 160 10.39 -4.92 -12.45
CA VAL A 160 10.57 -3.95 -11.36
C VAL A 160 12.06 -3.65 -11.22
N GLU A 161 12.40 -2.38 -11.15
CA GLU A 161 13.77 -1.89 -10.98
C GLU A 161 13.86 -1.01 -9.74
N PHE A 162 14.64 -1.40 -8.76
CA PHE A 162 14.99 -0.59 -7.60
C PHE A 162 16.01 0.49 -7.99
N GLU A 163 16.02 1.61 -7.28
CA GLU A 163 16.92 2.74 -7.55
C GLU A 163 18.39 2.35 -7.43
N LYS A 164 18.72 1.49 -6.47
CA LYS A 164 20.06 1.02 -6.16
C LYS A 164 20.14 -0.50 -6.29
N PRO A 165 21.36 -1.06 -6.48
CA PRO A 165 21.56 -2.49 -6.28
C PRO A 165 21.20 -2.89 -4.84
N GLU A 166 20.52 -4.01 -4.72
CA GLU A 166 20.11 -4.60 -3.46
C GLU A 166 20.85 -5.92 -3.24
N THR A 167 21.21 -6.20 -2.00
CA THR A 167 21.61 -7.53 -1.54
C THR A 167 20.74 -7.88 -0.35
N MET A 168 19.74 -8.72 -0.57
CA MET A 168 18.76 -9.00 0.46
C MET A 168 18.07 -10.35 0.30
N ASN A 169 17.69 -10.90 1.43
CA ASN A 169 16.72 -11.98 1.51
C ASN A 169 15.31 -11.40 1.66
N ILE A 170 14.30 -12.15 1.22
CA ILE A 170 12.90 -11.88 1.53
C ILE A 170 12.36 -12.96 2.45
N TYR A 171 11.41 -12.59 3.30
CA TYR A 171 10.67 -13.56 4.10
C TYR A 171 9.71 -14.34 3.22
N GLU A 172 9.59 -15.65 3.47
CA GLU A 172 8.50 -16.42 2.90
C GLU A 172 7.18 -15.95 3.53
N VAL A 173 6.13 -15.94 2.73
CA VAL A 173 4.77 -15.57 3.16
C VAL A 173 3.91 -16.84 3.13
N CYS A 174 3.13 -17.09 4.17
CA CYS A 174 2.20 -18.21 4.21
C CYS A 174 0.88 -17.87 3.49
N GLU A 175 0.04 -18.87 3.27
CA GLU A 175 -1.26 -18.70 2.58
C GLU A 175 -2.22 -17.69 3.24
N SER A 176 -2.05 -17.43 4.54
CA SER A 176 -2.81 -16.39 5.24
C SER A 176 -2.24 -14.97 5.06
N GLY A 177 -1.14 -14.80 4.31
CA GLY A 177 -0.50 -13.51 4.06
C GLY A 177 0.39 -13.01 5.18
N GLN A 178 0.80 -13.88 6.11
CA GLN A 178 1.70 -13.56 7.22
C GLN A 178 3.13 -14.01 6.90
N LEU A 179 4.13 -13.31 7.47
CA LEU A 179 5.53 -13.67 7.29
C LEU A 179 5.87 -14.96 8.06
N LEU A 180 6.66 -15.82 7.45
CA LEU A 180 7.30 -16.94 8.13
C LEU A 180 8.68 -16.50 8.63
N GLN A 181 9.19 -17.12 9.71
CA GLN A 181 10.55 -16.87 10.20
C GLN A 181 11.65 -17.39 9.25
N LYS A 182 11.24 -17.87 8.08
CA LYS A 182 12.12 -18.38 7.05
C LYS A 182 12.35 -17.34 5.97
N GLN A 183 13.59 -17.11 5.63
CA GLN A 183 14.02 -16.23 4.55
C GLN A 183 14.61 -17.05 3.38
N GLN A 184 14.54 -16.45 2.19
CA GLN A 184 15.20 -16.96 0.99
C GLN A 184 15.95 -15.84 0.29
N PRO A 185 17.12 -16.12 -0.34
CA PRO A 185 17.83 -15.14 -1.15
C PRO A 185 16.95 -14.61 -2.27
N PHE A 186 16.99 -13.29 -2.50
CA PHE A 186 16.24 -12.67 -3.60
C PHE A 186 17.16 -11.82 -4.49
N PHE A 187 17.96 -10.92 -3.91
CA PHE A 187 18.93 -10.08 -4.61
C PHE A 187 20.35 -10.32 -4.12
N HIS A 188 21.31 -10.28 -5.03
CA HIS A 188 22.74 -10.26 -4.76
C HIS A 188 23.43 -9.25 -5.67
N GLU A 189 23.56 -7.99 -5.22
CA GLU A 189 24.03 -6.82 -5.98
C GLU A 189 23.22 -6.55 -7.26
N GLU A 190 21.94 -6.92 -7.24
CA GLU A 190 21.00 -6.74 -8.34
C GLU A 190 20.01 -5.65 -7.98
N ARG A 191 19.42 -5.00 -8.98
CA ARG A 191 18.41 -3.98 -8.76
C ARG A 191 17.10 -4.23 -9.48
N ARG A 192 16.97 -5.30 -10.25
CA ARG A 192 15.75 -5.59 -11.00
C ARG A 192 15.38 -7.06 -10.99
N PHE A 193 14.11 -7.31 -11.07
CA PHE A 193 13.56 -8.63 -11.35
C PHE A 193 12.44 -8.54 -12.36
N PHE A 194 12.30 -9.56 -13.20
CA PHE A 194 11.23 -9.65 -14.17
C PHE A 194 9.95 -10.10 -13.50
N ILE A 195 8.83 -9.49 -13.89
CA ILE A 195 7.53 -9.87 -13.37
C ILE A 195 7.16 -11.23 -13.97
N ARG A 196 6.96 -12.20 -13.09
CA ARG A 196 6.56 -13.56 -13.46
C ARG A 196 5.45 -13.99 -12.52
N LYS A 197 4.39 -14.56 -13.09
CA LYS A 197 3.21 -14.98 -12.33
C LYS A 197 3.55 -15.88 -11.14
N ASN A 198 4.53 -16.78 -11.29
CA ASN A 198 4.93 -17.70 -10.24
C ASN A 198 5.61 -17.06 -9.03
N LEU A 199 6.08 -15.82 -9.13
CA LEU A 199 6.62 -15.07 -7.99
C LEU A 199 5.57 -14.86 -6.88
N PHE A 200 4.29 -14.82 -7.26
CA PHE A 200 3.18 -14.53 -6.35
C PHE A 200 2.40 -15.77 -5.91
N GLN A 201 2.93 -16.98 -6.14
CA GLN A 201 2.31 -18.23 -5.67
C GLN A 201 2.17 -18.30 -4.16
N LYS A 202 3.05 -17.63 -3.43
CA LYS A 202 3.08 -17.51 -1.97
C LYS A 202 2.76 -16.08 -1.51
N GLU A 203 1.75 -15.45 -2.12
CA GLU A 203 1.32 -14.09 -1.79
C GLU A 203 2.36 -12.99 -2.14
N ALA A 204 2.61 -12.02 -1.25
CA ALA A 204 3.43 -10.86 -1.52
C ALA A 204 4.94 -11.15 -1.43
N LEU A 205 5.73 -10.34 -2.14
CA LEU A 205 7.16 -10.19 -1.92
C LEU A 205 7.35 -9.05 -0.91
N ALA A 206 7.85 -9.37 0.28
CA ALA A 206 8.07 -8.41 1.36
C ALA A 206 9.56 -7.99 1.40
N PHE A 207 9.86 -6.80 0.90
CA PHE A 207 11.19 -6.21 0.95
C PHE A 207 11.35 -5.40 2.23
N ILE A 208 11.96 -6.01 3.23
CA ILE A 208 12.16 -5.43 4.56
C ILE A 208 13.48 -4.67 4.59
N HIS A 209 13.44 -3.35 4.86
CA HIS A 209 14.58 -2.44 4.87
C HIS A 209 15.42 -2.44 3.58
N PRO A 210 14.83 -2.23 2.40
CA PRO A 210 15.61 -2.07 1.17
C PRO A 210 16.52 -0.83 1.26
N ALA A 211 17.67 -0.87 0.60
CA ALA A 211 18.57 0.28 0.50
C ALA A 211 18.03 1.39 -0.41
N SER A 212 17.13 1.02 -1.32
CA SER A 212 16.42 1.94 -2.21
C SER A 212 15.20 2.56 -1.51
N THR A 213 14.90 3.79 -1.89
CA THR A 213 13.67 4.50 -1.50
C THR A 213 12.74 4.74 -2.68
N LYS A 214 13.12 4.22 -3.85
CA LYS A 214 12.33 4.30 -5.09
C LYS A 214 12.44 3.00 -5.85
N LEU A 215 11.37 2.69 -6.57
CA LEU A 215 11.38 1.65 -7.58
C LEU A 215 10.60 2.10 -8.82
N HIS A 216 10.84 1.40 -9.91
CA HIS A 216 10.21 1.64 -11.20
C HIS A 216 9.57 0.35 -11.71
N ILE A 217 8.36 0.45 -12.22
CA ILE A 217 7.78 -0.58 -13.09
C ILE A 217 8.04 -0.12 -14.53
N ARG A 218 8.66 -0.98 -15.32
CA ARG A 218 9.06 -0.68 -16.69
C ARG A 218 8.65 -1.78 -17.66
N SER A 219 8.30 -1.38 -18.88
CA SER A 219 8.17 -2.29 -20.02
C SER A 219 9.52 -2.47 -20.71
N LEU A 220 9.74 -3.66 -21.28
CA LEU A 220 10.87 -3.97 -22.16
C LEU A 220 10.67 -3.42 -23.58
N THR A 221 9.43 -3.24 -23.99
CA THR A 221 9.04 -2.92 -25.38
C THR A 221 8.67 -1.45 -25.54
N LYS A 222 8.26 -0.78 -24.45
CA LYS A 222 7.80 0.61 -24.44
C LYS A 222 8.67 1.46 -23.50
N GLN A 223 8.66 2.77 -23.72
CA GLN A 223 9.37 3.70 -22.82
C GLN A 223 8.57 4.02 -21.55
N THR A 224 7.42 3.40 -21.35
CA THR A 224 6.56 3.65 -20.19
C THR A 224 7.25 3.28 -18.90
N LYS A 225 7.20 4.20 -17.94
CA LYS A 225 7.76 4.02 -16.61
C LYS A 225 6.81 4.56 -15.54
N ILE A 226 6.47 3.71 -14.59
CA ILE A 226 5.80 4.11 -13.35
C ILE A 226 6.87 4.16 -12.26
N THR A 227 7.04 5.29 -11.62
CA THR A 227 7.96 5.44 -10.49
C THR A 227 7.17 5.57 -9.21
N VAL A 228 7.47 4.76 -8.21
CA VAL A 228 6.97 4.89 -6.84
C VAL A 228 8.13 5.32 -5.95
N ASP A 229 8.03 6.51 -5.36
CA ASP A 229 8.96 7.04 -4.38
C ASP A 229 8.34 6.85 -2.99
N PHE A 230 8.99 6.03 -2.19
CA PHE A 230 8.57 5.68 -0.83
C PHE A 230 9.58 6.14 0.23
N THR A 231 10.28 7.25 -0.03
CA THR A 231 11.21 7.85 0.93
C THR A 231 10.52 8.10 2.27
N GLY A 232 11.12 7.60 3.35
CA GLY A 232 10.56 7.68 4.70
C GLY A 232 9.64 6.52 5.09
N PHE A 233 9.49 5.52 4.22
CA PHE A 233 8.89 4.23 4.56
C PHE A 233 9.98 3.20 4.84
N ASP A 234 9.71 2.30 5.77
CA ASP A 234 10.69 1.31 6.21
C ASP A 234 10.83 0.14 5.24
N HIS A 235 9.74 -0.17 4.52
CA HIS A 235 9.62 -1.38 3.71
C HIS A 235 8.79 -1.12 2.47
N VAL A 236 8.82 -2.07 1.52
CA VAL A 236 7.93 -2.10 0.37
C VAL A 236 7.43 -3.51 0.09
N GLY A 237 6.11 -3.66 -0.01
CA GLY A 237 5.46 -4.87 -0.48
C GLY A 237 5.23 -4.82 -1.98
N ILE A 238 5.39 -5.96 -2.66
CA ILE A 238 5.01 -6.11 -4.06
C ILE A 238 4.09 -7.32 -4.15
N TRP A 239 2.88 -7.12 -4.68
CA TRP A 239 1.86 -8.14 -4.67
C TRP A 239 1.03 -8.16 -5.95
N SER A 240 0.60 -9.36 -6.30
CA SER A 240 -0.47 -9.61 -7.26
C SER A 240 -1.17 -10.92 -6.89
N PRO A 241 -2.49 -11.05 -7.08
CA PRO A 241 -3.17 -12.31 -6.77
C PRO A 241 -2.69 -13.41 -7.73
N TYR A 242 -2.35 -14.57 -7.18
CA TYR A 242 -2.02 -15.74 -7.98
C TYR A 242 -3.27 -16.52 -8.34
N HIS A 243 -3.51 -16.71 -9.63
CA HIS A 243 -4.54 -17.60 -10.16
C HIS A 243 -3.90 -18.56 -11.14
N LYS A 244 -4.07 -19.86 -10.91
CA LYS A 244 -3.45 -20.90 -11.76
C LYS A 244 -3.75 -20.69 -13.25
N GLU A 245 -5.01 -20.42 -13.59
CA GLU A 245 -5.50 -20.33 -14.97
C GLU A 245 -5.54 -18.91 -15.55
N LYS A 246 -5.44 -17.87 -14.71
CA LYS A 246 -5.50 -16.47 -15.19
C LYS A 246 -4.10 -15.88 -15.35
N LYS A 247 -3.97 -14.98 -16.32
CA LYS A 247 -2.77 -14.16 -16.47
C LYS A 247 -2.72 -13.11 -15.35
N LEU A 248 -1.53 -12.69 -15.00
CA LEU A 248 -1.33 -11.53 -14.13
C LEU A 248 -1.77 -10.26 -14.87
N SER A 249 -2.60 -9.44 -14.25
CA SER A 249 -3.25 -8.27 -14.88
C SER A 249 -2.89 -6.96 -14.19
N PHE A 250 -2.26 -7.01 -13.03
CA PHE A 250 -1.79 -5.84 -12.29
C PHE A 250 -0.69 -6.21 -11.30
N LEU A 251 0.00 -5.22 -10.81
CA LEU A 251 1.01 -5.33 -9.76
C LEU A 251 0.77 -4.24 -8.72
N CYS A 252 0.62 -4.60 -7.46
CA CYS A 252 0.64 -3.65 -6.35
C CYS A 252 2.07 -3.33 -5.96
N VAL A 253 2.34 -2.05 -5.69
CA VAL A 253 3.55 -1.56 -5.04
C VAL A 253 3.14 -0.82 -3.80
N GLU A 254 3.54 -1.33 -2.66
CA GLU A 254 2.98 -0.96 -1.37
C GLU A 254 4.06 -0.38 -0.46
N PRO A 255 4.20 0.96 -0.35
CA PRO A 255 5.00 1.58 0.69
C PRO A 255 4.47 1.23 2.08
N TRP A 256 5.31 0.67 2.98
CA TRP A 256 4.92 0.19 4.30
C TRP A 256 5.65 0.90 5.43
N ILE A 257 4.90 1.38 6.43
CA ILE A 257 5.37 1.68 7.78
C ILE A 257 5.08 0.46 8.64
N GLY A 258 6.13 -0.28 9.00
CA GLY A 258 6.03 -1.61 9.57
C GLY A 258 5.67 -2.67 8.53
N HIS A 259 5.23 -3.84 8.98
CA HIS A 259 4.93 -4.98 8.11
C HIS A 259 3.80 -5.86 8.67
N THR A 260 3.36 -6.86 7.90
CA THR A 260 2.40 -7.87 8.37
C THR A 260 3.00 -8.73 9.49
N ASP A 261 2.15 -9.38 10.30
CA ASP A 261 2.60 -10.24 11.38
C ASP A 261 3.47 -11.40 10.91
N PHE A 262 4.33 -11.88 11.81
CA PHE A 262 4.84 -13.24 11.70
C PHE A 262 3.74 -14.24 12.04
N TYR A 263 3.71 -15.34 11.29
CA TYR A 263 2.72 -16.41 11.48
C TYR A 263 2.74 -16.94 12.92
N GLY A 264 1.55 -17.03 13.53
CA GLY A 264 1.38 -17.51 14.88
C GLY A 264 1.73 -16.48 15.96
N TYR A 265 1.89 -15.22 15.64
CA TYR A 265 2.08 -14.19 16.68
C TYR A 265 0.80 -14.00 17.50
N GLU A 266 0.90 -14.21 18.82
CA GLU A 266 -0.18 -14.07 19.79
C GLU A 266 0.16 -13.08 20.93
N GLY A 267 1.27 -12.36 20.79
CA GLY A 267 1.71 -11.37 21.79
C GLY A 267 0.88 -10.08 21.76
N ASP A 268 1.21 -9.17 22.68
CA ASP A 268 0.58 -7.85 22.74
C ASP A 268 0.86 -7.03 21.49
N PHE A 269 -0.15 -6.33 20.96
CA PHE A 269 -0.08 -5.52 19.73
C PHE A 269 1.03 -4.48 19.77
N SER A 270 1.29 -3.91 20.96
CA SER A 270 2.35 -2.91 21.17
C SER A 270 3.78 -3.49 21.05
N LYS A 271 3.92 -4.81 21.08
CA LYS A 271 5.20 -5.53 21.03
C LYS A 271 5.44 -6.26 19.70
N ARG A 272 4.56 -6.08 18.73
CA ARG A 272 4.75 -6.67 17.40
C ARG A 272 6.04 -6.18 16.78
N ASP A 273 6.69 -7.06 16.06
CA ASP A 273 7.79 -6.66 15.19
C ASP A 273 7.29 -5.67 14.09
N GLY A 274 8.07 -4.66 13.79
CA GLY A 274 7.73 -3.63 12.82
C GLY A 274 6.56 -2.71 13.19
N ILE A 275 6.06 -2.72 14.46
CA ILE A 275 4.98 -1.81 14.86
C ILE A 275 5.51 -0.38 15.06
N ALA A 276 4.88 0.60 14.46
CA ALA A 276 5.15 2.01 14.73
C ALA A 276 4.43 2.47 15.99
N SER A 277 5.01 3.42 16.71
CA SER A 277 4.43 4.02 17.91
C SER A 277 4.37 5.54 17.80
N LEU A 278 3.32 6.14 18.33
CA LEU A 278 3.10 7.58 18.33
C LEU A 278 2.68 8.04 19.73
N ALA A 279 3.49 8.89 20.33
CA ALA A 279 3.22 9.43 21.67
C ALA A 279 1.89 10.23 21.69
N PRO A 280 1.25 10.37 22.88
CA PRO A 280 0.04 11.17 23.05
C PRO A 280 0.17 12.58 22.47
N LYS A 281 -0.89 13.05 21.80
CA LYS A 281 -1.00 14.40 21.24
C LYS A 281 0.06 14.73 20.17
N LYS A 282 0.70 13.73 19.60
CA LYS A 282 1.63 13.86 18.46
C LYS A 282 0.97 13.49 17.14
N THR A 283 1.57 13.96 16.06
CA THR A 283 1.20 13.61 14.69
C THR A 283 2.43 13.08 13.96
N SER A 284 2.27 11.96 13.26
CA SER A 284 3.26 11.43 12.32
C SER A 284 2.78 11.67 10.89
N VAL A 285 3.70 12.00 9.99
CA VAL A 285 3.38 12.27 8.58
C VAL A 285 4.17 11.30 7.71
N HIS A 286 3.45 10.59 6.85
CA HIS A 286 3.99 9.65 5.87
C HIS A 286 3.58 10.09 4.47
N GLN A 287 4.52 10.12 3.54
CA GLN A 287 4.26 10.59 2.18
C GLN A 287 4.94 9.68 1.17
N TYR A 288 4.21 9.23 0.17
CA TYR A 288 4.78 8.61 -1.02
C TYR A 288 4.30 9.32 -2.28
N SER A 289 4.96 9.06 -3.41
CA SER A 289 4.50 9.63 -4.67
C SER A 289 4.58 8.62 -5.82
N ILE A 290 3.71 8.84 -6.82
CA ILE A 290 3.65 8.07 -8.06
C ILE A 290 3.90 9.04 -9.21
N THR A 291 4.90 8.75 -10.05
CA THR A 291 5.20 9.55 -11.24
C THR A 291 5.04 8.68 -12.49
N ILE A 292 4.32 9.21 -13.48
CA ILE A 292 4.10 8.56 -14.79
C ILE A 292 4.99 9.24 -15.82
N SER A 293 5.77 8.48 -16.58
CA SER A 293 6.65 9.01 -17.62
C SER A 293 6.85 8.02 -18.77
#